data_e2d4d8ed68996b44e28cd4f31f9fea8b
#
_entry.id   e2d4d8ed68996b44e28cd4f31f9fea8b
#
_cell.length_a   1.000
_cell.length_b   1.000
_cell.length_c   1.000
_cell.angle_alpha   90.00
_cell.angle_beta   90.00
_cell.angle_gamma   90.00
#
_symmetry.space_group_name_H-M   'P 1'
#
loop_
_entity.id
_entity.type
_entity.pdbx_description
1 polymer ?
#
loop_
_entity_poly.entity_id
_entity_poly.type
_entity_poly.pdbx_seq_one_letter_code
_entity_poly.pdbx_strand_id
1 'polypeptide(L)'
;MPMIRAGVLAFLWLSLAPTLQAAPQSIWPPQTPHMKVGDYRSVSCPYPPLAAYTGPLQVDSKYDQTDPTKSTLGRQASAQSKEVSETVDRYGKMLVRFADYFQGAPKPVQGEQALACLDQWLTTWARGGALLSDDASKTGQAVRKWALASIASTALKTQALSGGQWQPDAVQKKWFEALATQVLDDYQPRLTPGFAYFNNHDYWAAWAIAASSMLTGRDDHLEWSAQVFERAMQQITPGNRDEYAYLPTEVARGKLAANYTHYALVPLVLLSEALQLNGHPLSASDLQKMERLANFASLAVLRPRSLPELAGTSQSKVEPYKMAWLIPFLARYPQHSGARNLYAQQKGKVDGYSQIGGRILPLYPGLAVAGVRL
;
A
#
# COMPACT_ATOMS: atom_id res chain seq x y z
N MET A 1 -60.83 -49.44 -21.75
CA MET A 1 -59.45 -49.53 -21.19
C MET A 1 -58.67 -48.37 -21.77
N PRO A 2 -58.34 -47.31 -21.00
CA PRO A 2 -57.44 -46.25 -21.45
C PRO A 2 -55.99 -46.54 -21.02
N MET A 3 -55.09 -46.41 -21.98
CA MET A 3 -53.62 -46.51 -21.78
C MET A 3 -53.11 -45.24 -21.10
N ILE A 4 -52.46 -45.43 -19.94
CA ILE A 4 -51.74 -44.40 -19.25
C ILE A 4 -50.35 -44.30 -19.85
N ARG A 5 -50.01 -43.14 -20.47
CA ARG A 5 -48.65 -42.84 -20.91
C ARG A 5 -47.88 -42.23 -19.73
N ALA A 6 -46.85 -42.94 -19.25
CA ALA A 6 -45.92 -42.42 -18.27
C ALA A 6 -44.91 -41.48 -18.94
N GLY A 7 -44.97 -40.19 -18.60
CA GLY A 7 -43.97 -39.22 -19.00
C GLY A 7 -42.76 -39.29 -18.09
N VAL A 8 -41.57 -39.56 -18.64
CA VAL A 8 -40.29 -39.53 -17.91
C VAL A 8 -39.80 -38.07 -17.89
N LEU A 9 -39.85 -37.43 -16.73
CA LEU A 9 -39.22 -36.13 -16.49
C LEU A 9 -37.71 -36.36 -16.26
N ALA A 10 -36.89 -36.01 -17.26
CA ALA A 10 -35.45 -35.96 -17.12
C ALA A 10 -35.06 -34.69 -16.38
N PHE A 11 -34.61 -34.81 -15.14
CA PHE A 11 -33.97 -33.72 -14.39
C PHE A 11 -32.53 -33.52 -14.94
N LEU A 12 -32.32 -32.43 -15.68
CA LEU A 12 -30.99 -31.95 -15.99
C LEU A 12 -30.36 -31.36 -14.70
N TRP A 13 -29.41 -32.07 -14.15
CA TRP A 13 -28.49 -31.49 -13.15
C TRP A 13 -27.49 -30.58 -13.87
N LEU A 14 -27.70 -29.27 -13.82
CA LEU A 14 -26.64 -28.30 -14.13
C LEU A 14 -25.61 -28.37 -12.98
N SER A 15 -24.51 -29.06 -13.21
CA SER A 15 -23.33 -29.00 -12.36
C SER A 15 -22.72 -27.59 -12.55
N LEU A 16 -22.96 -26.70 -11.59
CA LEU A 16 -22.15 -25.50 -11.43
C LEU A 16 -20.72 -25.95 -11.09
N ALA A 17 -19.86 -26.00 -12.10
CA ALA A 17 -18.43 -26.13 -11.87
C ALA A 17 -17.98 -24.88 -11.05
N PRO A 18 -17.26 -25.05 -9.93
CA PRO A 18 -16.68 -23.92 -9.24
C PRO A 18 -15.77 -23.18 -10.21
N THR A 19 -16.05 -21.92 -10.47
CA THR A 19 -15.12 -21.05 -11.20
C THR A 19 -13.85 -20.97 -10.35
N LEU A 20 -12.77 -21.61 -10.79
CA LEU A 20 -11.44 -21.40 -10.22
C LEU A 20 -11.12 -19.91 -10.40
N GLN A 21 -11.26 -19.16 -9.34
CA GLN A 21 -10.88 -17.76 -9.31
C GLN A 21 -9.36 -17.67 -9.48
N ALA A 22 -8.91 -16.92 -10.46
CA ALA A 22 -7.48 -16.77 -10.72
C ALA A 22 -6.82 -16.05 -9.54
N ALA A 23 -5.63 -16.50 -9.15
CA ALA A 23 -4.88 -15.84 -8.08
C ALA A 23 -4.64 -14.36 -8.39
N PRO A 24 -4.68 -13.47 -7.37
CA PRO A 24 -4.46 -12.04 -7.55
C PRO A 24 -3.17 -11.71 -8.29
N GLN A 25 -3.29 -10.89 -9.32
CA GLN A 25 -2.18 -10.44 -10.16
C GLN A 25 -1.53 -9.18 -9.58
N SER A 26 -0.21 -9.09 -9.68
CA SER A 26 0.54 -7.90 -9.27
C SER A 26 0.22 -6.70 -10.16
N ILE A 27 0.00 -5.53 -9.56
CA ILE A 27 -0.09 -4.26 -10.31
C ILE A 27 1.21 -3.92 -11.03
N TRP A 28 2.31 -4.51 -10.63
CA TRP A 28 3.60 -4.39 -11.28
C TRP A 28 3.95 -5.72 -11.95
N PRO A 29 3.60 -5.91 -13.22
CA PRO A 29 3.91 -7.13 -13.95
C PRO A 29 5.44 -7.29 -14.09
N PRO A 30 5.92 -8.55 -14.25
CA PRO A 30 7.33 -8.79 -14.51
C PRO A 30 7.82 -7.96 -15.71
N GLN A 31 8.87 -7.19 -15.50
CA GLN A 31 9.49 -6.36 -16.52
C GLN A 31 10.65 -7.11 -17.18
N THR A 32 11.10 -6.63 -18.33
CA THR A 32 12.39 -7.09 -18.88
C THR A 32 13.49 -6.67 -17.89
N PRO A 33 14.17 -7.62 -17.23
CA PRO A 33 15.17 -7.27 -16.25
C PRO A 33 16.35 -6.57 -16.94
N HIS A 34 16.88 -5.54 -16.29
CA HIS A 34 18.04 -4.80 -16.81
C HIS A 34 19.31 -5.64 -16.80
N MET A 35 19.32 -6.78 -16.09
CA MET A 35 20.39 -7.76 -16.07
C MET A 35 19.86 -9.17 -15.77
N LYS A 36 20.57 -10.17 -16.28
CA LYS A 36 20.39 -11.56 -15.85
C LYS A 36 21.30 -11.81 -14.65
N VAL A 37 20.74 -12.28 -13.55
CA VAL A 37 21.47 -12.70 -12.36
C VAL A 37 21.66 -14.21 -12.36
N GLY A 38 22.75 -14.69 -11.72
CA GLY A 38 22.99 -16.11 -11.49
C GLY A 38 22.21 -16.64 -10.28
N ASP A 39 22.75 -17.67 -9.63
CA ASP A 39 22.13 -18.24 -8.42
C ASP A 39 22.41 -17.36 -7.19
N TYR A 40 21.60 -16.30 -7.02
CA TYR A 40 21.74 -15.38 -5.89
C TYR A 40 21.53 -16.07 -4.52
N ARG A 41 20.84 -17.23 -4.47
CA ARG A 41 20.62 -17.96 -3.22
C ARG A 41 21.87 -18.61 -2.67
N SER A 42 22.86 -18.88 -3.53
CA SER A 42 24.19 -19.36 -3.13
C SER A 42 25.13 -18.23 -2.67
N VAL A 43 24.75 -16.97 -2.86
CA VAL A 43 25.55 -15.80 -2.51
C VAL A 43 25.28 -15.38 -1.06
N SER A 44 26.35 -15.19 -0.26
CA SER A 44 26.20 -14.67 1.11
C SER A 44 25.99 -13.16 1.11
N CYS A 45 25.03 -12.69 1.90
CA CYS A 45 24.82 -11.27 2.13
C CYS A 45 25.89 -10.72 3.09
N PRO A 46 26.65 -9.66 2.73
CA PRO A 46 27.64 -9.06 3.62
C PRO A 46 27.02 -8.28 4.78
N TYR A 47 25.72 -8.07 4.76
CA TYR A 47 24.94 -7.42 5.81
C TYR A 47 24.12 -8.48 6.55
N PRO A 48 24.53 -8.90 7.76
CA PRO A 48 23.80 -9.93 8.48
C PRO A 48 22.36 -9.48 8.77
N PRO A 49 21.36 -10.36 8.57
CA PRO A 49 19.99 -10.03 8.85
C PRO A 49 19.76 -9.64 10.31
N LEU A 50 18.89 -8.66 10.55
CA LEU A 50 18.41 -8.38 11.88
C LEU A 50 17.63 -9.59 12.41
N ALA A 51 17.79 -9.88 13.70
CA ALA A 51 16.97 -10.87 14.38
C ALA A 51 15.47 -10.55 14.21
N ALA A 52 14.65 -11.59 14.01
CA ALA A 52 13.21 -11.43 13.91
C ALA A 52 12.63 -10.85 15.21
N TYR A 53 11.86 -9.78 15.09
CA TYR A 53 11.18 -9.22 16.25
C TYR A 53 9.87 -9.95 16.50
N THR A 54 9.81 -10.72 17.59
CA THR A 54 8.66 -11.54 18.01
C THR A 54 8.03 -11.09 19.33
N GLY A 55 8.56 -10.03 19.92
CA GLY A 55 8.09 -9.50 21.20
C GLY A 55 6.79 -8.70 21.07
N PRO A 56 6.27 -8.18 22.20
CA PRO A 56 5.10 -7.34 22.27
C PRO A 56 5.25 -6.07 21.42
N LEU A 57 4.20 -5.73 20.66
CA LEU A 57 4.13 -4.49 19.88
C LEU A 57 3.50 -3.36 20.70
N GLN A 58 4.01 -3.13 21.91
CA GLN A 58 3.57 -2.05 22.79
C GLN A 58 4.28 -0.75 22.43
N VAL A 59 3.66 0.00 21.51
CA VAL A 59 4.21 1.25 20.95
C VAL A 59 3.34 2.43 21.37
N ASP A 60 3.98 3.50 21.81
CA ASP A 60 3.33 4.74 22.21
C ASP A 60 2.95 5.60 21.01
N SER A 61 1.81 6.30 21.11
CA SER A 61 1.45 7.30 20.10
C SER A 61 2.39 8.51 20.18
N LYS A 62 2.86 8.97 19.03
CA LYS A 62 3.63 10.23 18.95
C LYS A 62 2.78 11.48 19.11
N TYR A 63 1.47 11.38 19.02
CA TYR A 63 0.55 12.51 19.14
C TYR A 63 -0.12 12.53 20.52
N ASP A 64 -0.37 13.73 21.02
CA ASP A 64 -1.18 13.95 22.19
C ASP A 64 -2.60 13.39 21.97
N GLN A 65 -3.01 12.48 22.83
CA GLN A 65 -4.32 11.81 22.71
C GLN A 65 -5.47 12.69 23.18
N THR A 66 -5.19 13.81 23.87
CA THR A 66 -6.20 14.82 24.23
C THR A 66 -6.46 15.83 23.14
N ASP A 67 -5.54 15.99 22.17
CA ASP A 67 -5.74 16.83 20.98
C ASP A 67 -6.68 16.12 20.00
N PRO A 68 -7.91 16.63 19.78
CA PRO A 68 -8.88 16.02 18.85
C PRO A 68 -8.36 15.98 17.41
N THR A 69 -7.51 16.92 17.00
CA THR A 69 -6.93 16.96 15.66
C THR A 69 -5.75 16.00 15.49
N LYS A 70 -5.20 15.45 16.59
CA LYS A 70 -3.98 14.63 16.60
C LYS A 70 -2.85 15.27 15.79
N SER A 71 -2.69 16.58 15.90
CA SER A 71 -1.66 17.37 15.21
C SER A 71 -0.56 17.89 16.15
N THR A 72 -0.78 17.80 17.46
CA THR A 72 0.18 18.15 18.50
C THR A 72 1.01 16.92 18.90
N LEU A 73 2.33 17.09 19.00
CA LEU A 73 3.19 16.01 19.51
C LEU A 73 2.93 15.80 21.01
N GLY A 74 2.79 14.55 21.40
CA GLY A 74 2.61 14.12 22.78
C GLY A 74 3.93 14.03 23.54
N ARG A 75 3.89 13.32 24.68
CA ARG A 75 5.07 13.02 25.48
C ARG A 75 6.09 12.19 24.69
N GLN A 76 7.34 12.26 25.10
CA GLN A 76 8.38 11.43 24.54
C GLN A 76 8.02 9.94 24.75
N ALA A 77 8.14 9.14 23.69
CA ALA A 77 7.91 7.71 23.74
C ALA A 77 8.87 7.01 24.73
N SER A 78 8.40 5.94 25.36
CA SER A 78 9.21 5.07 26.21
C SER A 78 10.42 4.49 25.46
N ALA A 79 11.45 4.09 26.19
CA ALA A 79 12.63 3.45 25.59
C ALA A 79 12.24 2.18 24.79
N GLN A 80 11.36 1.35 25.35
CA GLN A 80 10.85 0.15 24.70
C GLN A 80 10.09 0.49 23.41
N SER A 81 9.19 1.48 23.44
CA SER A 81 8.45 1.93 22.27
C SER A 81 9.36 2.41 21.13
N LYS A 82 10.43 3.13 21.47
CA LYS A 82 11.46 3.56 20.52
C LYS A 82 12.20 2.38 19.92
N GLU A 83 12.68 1.46 20.74
CA GLU A 83 13.42 0.27 20.31
C GLU A 83 12.62 -0.56 19.32
N VAL A 84 11.34 -0.84 19.62
CA VAL A 84 10.44 -1.57 18.73
C VAL A 84 10.30 -0.83 17.40
N SER A 85 9.95 0.45 17.45
CA SER A 85 9.71 1.27 16.26
C SER A 85 10.95 1.39 15.39
N GLU A 86 12.13 1.61 16.00
CA GLU A 86 13.42 1.74 15.29
C GLU A 86 13.86 0.40 14.68
N THR A 87 13.62 -0.72 15.36
CA THR A 87 13.96 -2.05 14.84
C THR A 87 13.14 -2.37 13.60
N VAL A 88 11.82 -2.16 13.66
CA VAL A 88 10.91 -2.40 12.54
C VAL A 88 11.21 -1.45 11.36
N ASP A 89 11.42 -0.17 11.64
CA ASP A 89 11.74 0.85 10.63
C ASP A 89 13.10 0.54 9.94
N ARG A 90 14.13 0.19 10.70
CA ARG A 90 15.44 -0.20 10.18
C ARG A 90 15.35 -1.42 9.28
N TYR A 91 14.58 -2.44 9.69
CA TYR A 91 14.37 -3.63 8.86
C TYR A 91 13.72 -3.28 7.53
N GLY A 92 12.59 -2.57 7.54
CA GLY A 92 11.89 -2.16 6.32
C GLY A 92 12.76 -1.31 5.39
N LYS A 93 13.50 -0.34 5.94
CA LYS A 93 14.41 0.52 5.17
C LYS A 93 15.56 -0.27 4.53
N MET A 94 16.06 -1.31 5.20
CA MET A 94 17.10 -2.14 4.61
C MET A 94 16.59 -2.98 3.46
N LEU A 95 15.40 -3.56 3.56
CA LEU A 95 14.78 -4.28 2.43
C LEU A 95 14.58 -3.35 1.23
N VAL A 96 14.03 -2.16 1.45
CA VAL A 96 13.88 -1.13 0.41
C VAL A 96 15.23 -0.79 -0.22
N ARG A 97 16.27 -0.62 0.59
CA ARG A 97 17.62 -0.32 0.10
C ARG A 97 18.19 -1.44 -0.77
N PHE A 98 17.97 -2.71 -0.43
CA PHE A 98 18.41 -3.83 -1.27
C PHE A 98 17.68 -3.84 -2.61
N ALA A 99 16.37 -3.63 -2.59
CA ALA A 99 15.57 -3.56 -3.82
C ALA A 99 15.94 -2.36 -4.71
N ASP A 100 16.14 -1.18 -4.13
CA ASP A 100 16.60 0.02 -4.86
C ASP A 100 18.03 -0.15 -5.38
N TYR A 101 18.90 -0.85 -4.63
CA TYR A 101 20.25 -1.15 -5.06
C TYR A 101 20.25 -2.16 -6.21
N PHE A 102 19.42 -3.21 -6.16
CA PHE A 102 19.24 -4.14 -7.28
C PHE A 102 18.88 -3.40 -8.56
N GLN A 103 17.90 -2.51 -8.48
CA GLN A 103 17.44 -1.70 -9.61
C GLN A 103 18.54 -0.84 -10.23
N GLY A 104 19.45 -0.28 -9.42
CA GLY A 104 20.56 0.57 -9.86
C GLY A 104 21.90 -0.16 -10.03
N ALA A 105 21.93 -1.49 -9.86
CA ALA A 105 23.17 -2.26 -9.90
C ALA A 105 23.83 -2.20 -11.29
N PRO A 106 25.10 -1.77 -11.38
CA PRO A 106 25.78 -1.65 -12.68
C PRO A 106 26.33 -2.97 -13.21
N LYS A 107 26.39 -4.02 -12.39
CA LYS A 107 26.95 -5.34 -12.74
C LYS A 107 26.11 -6.48 -12.17
N PRO A 108 26.02 -7.65 -12.85
CA PRO A 108 25.25 -8.81 -12.37
C PRO A 108 25.61 -9.25 -10.96
N VAL A 109 26.89 -9.31 -10.59
CA VAL A 109 27.34 -9.73 -9.25
C VAL A 109 26.77 -8.83 -8.13
N GLN A 110 26.60 -7.54 -8.40
CA GLN A 110 26.01 -6.61 -7.44
C GLN A 110 24.49 -6.78 -7.36
N GLY A 111 23.84 -7.10 -8.49
CA GLY A 111 22.44 -7.48 -8.52
C GLY A 111 22.16 -8.78 -7.76
N GLU A 112 22.99 -9.81 -7.97
CA GLU A 112 22.95 -11.07 -7.23
C GLU A 112 23.08 -10.84 -5.72
N GLN A 113 24.06 -10.03 -5.31
CA GLN A 113 24.26 -9.70 -3.90
C GLN A 113 23.08 -8.95 -3.30
N ALA A 114 22.45 -8.02 -4.04
CA ALA A 114 21.27 -7.30 -3.59
C ALA A 114 20.08 -8.25 -3.38
N LEU A 115 19.82 -9.16 -4.33
CA LEU A 115 18.77 -10.16 -4.22
C LEU A 115 19.05 -11.16 -3.10
N ALA A 116 20.30 -11.61 -2.94
CA ALA A 116 20.72 -12.47 -1.85
C ALA A 116 20.44 -11.84 -0.48
N CYS A 117 20.76 -10.55 -0.31
CA CYS A 117 20.50 -9.82 0.92
C CYS A 117 19.01 -9.71 1.19
N LEU A 118 18.21 -9.32 0.19
CA LEU A 118 16.77 -9.22 0.33
C LEU A 118 16.15 -10.57 0.72
N ASP A 119 16.52 -11.65 0.04
CA ASP A 119 16.02 -12.99 0.27
C ASP A 119 16.39 -13.50 1.68
N GLN A 120 17.64 -13.36 2.11
CA GLN A 120 18.10 -13.80 3.44
C GLN A 120 17.45 -12.99 4.57
N TRP A 121 17.26 -11.70 4.39
CA TRP A 121 16.58 -10.86 5.38
C TRP A 121 15.11 -11.24 5.52
N LEU A 122 14.39 -11.41 4.40
CA LEU A 122 13.00 -11.87 4.40
C LEU A 122 12.88 -13.26 5.03
N THR A 123 13.73 -14.21 4.63
CA THR A 123 13.71 -15.57 5.17
C THR A 123 13.95 -15.59 6.69
N THR A 124 14.86 -14.76 7.19
CA THR A 124 15.14 -14.68 8.64
C THR A 124 13.91 -14.23 9.43
N TRP A 125 13.22 -13.19 8.98
CA TRP A 125 12.01 -12.73 9.67
C TRP A 125 10.84 -13.67 9.48
N ALA A 126 10.70 -14.26 8.30
CA ALA A 126 9.66 -15.24 8.02
C ALA A 126 9.80 -16.49 8.89
N ARG A 127 11.00 -17.06 9.00
CA ARG A 127 11.27 -18.23 9.87
C ARG A 127 11.05 -17.94 11.35
N GLY A 128 11.39 -16.72 11.77
CA GLY A 128 11.18 -16.29 13.15
C GLY A 128 9.74 -15.93 13.48
N GLY A 129 8.82 -15.83 12.50
CA GLY A 129 7.45 -15.39 12.73
C GLY A 129 7.38 -13.94 13.22
N ALA A 130 8.19 -13.05 12.64
CA ALA A 130 8.28 -11.67 13.08
C ALA A 130 6.93 -10.93 12.99
N LEU A 131 6.68 -10.03 13.95
CA LEU A 131 5.50 -9.17 14.05
C LEU A 131 4.14 -9.88 14.24
N LEU A 132 4.13 -11.15 14.59
CA LEU A 132 2.90 -11.94 14.78
C LEU A 132 2.39 -11.94 16.23
N SER A 133 2.97 -11.14 17.15
CA SER A 133 2.52 -11.08 18.54
C SER A 133 1.11 -10.49 18.64
N ASP A 134 0.22 -11.16 19.40
CA ASP A 134 -1.13 -10.67 19.70
C ASP A 134 -1.10 -9.51 20.72
N ASP A 135 -0.01 -9.40 21.48
CA ASP A 135 0.20 -8.32 22.45
C ASP A 135 0.63 -7.03 21.75
N ALA A 136 -0.36 -6.28 21.25
CA ALA A 136 -0.13 -5.05 20.50
C ALA A 136 -1.03 -3.90 20.95
N SER A 137 -0.44 -2.75 21.23
CA SER A 137 -1.19 -1.50 21.39
C SER A 137 -1.78 -1.05 20.04
N LYS A 138 -2.74 -0.11 20.05
CA LYS A 138 -3.30 0.45 18.79
C LYS A 138 -2.21 1.06 17.89
N THR A 139 -1.18 1.65 18.47
CA THR A 139 -0.02 2.14 17.69
C THR A 139 0.85 0.99 17.22
N GLY A 140 1.01 -0.08 18.01
CA GLY A 140 1.69 -1.30 17.59
C GLY A 140 1.03 -1.99 16.42
N GLN A 141 -0.31 -2.09 16.41
CA GLN A 141 -1.10 -2.55 15.27
C GLN A 141 -0.83 -1.67 14.02
N ALA A 142 -0.72 -0.34 14.21
CA ALA A 142 -0.36 0.55 13.12
C ALA A 142 1.07 0.34 12.63
N VAL A 143 2.04 0.09 13.50
CA VAL A 143 3.43 -0.26 13.14
C VAL A 143 3.46 -1.55 12.32
N ARG A 144 2.74 -2.61 12.75
CA ARG A 144 2.60 -3.88 12.04
C ARG A 144 2.12 -3.68 10.60
N LYS A 145 1.03 -2.97 10.37
CA LYS A 145 0.49 -2.75 9.03
C LYS A 145 1.42 -1.93 8.15
N TRP A 146 2.10 -0.90 8.71
CA TRP A 146 3.06 -0.10 7.94
C TRP A 146 4.28 -0.93 7.55
N ALA A 147 4.73 -1.81 8.45
CA ALA A 147 5.77 -2.77 8.14
C ALA A 147 5.35 -3.69 6.99
N LEU A 148 4.16 -4.30 7.08
CA LEU A 148 3.63 -5.16 6.01
C LEU A 148 3.50 -4.40 4.69
N ALA A 149 2.96 -3.16 4.69
CA ALA A 149 2.87 -2.34 3.48
C ALA A 149 4.24 -2.14 2.83
N SER A 150 5.26 -1.77 3.62
CA SER A 150 6.63 -1.58 3.13
C SER A 150 7.24 -2.88 2.60
N ILE A 151 7.16 -3.95 3.36
CA ILE A 151 7.80 -5.24 3.06
C ILE A 151 7.16 -5.89 1.82
N ALA A 152 5.82 -5.96 1.79
CA ALA A 152 5.09 -6.55 0.67
C ALA A 152 5.26 -5.74 -0.63
N SER A 153 5.19 -4.39 -0.55
CA SER A 153 5.47 -3.55 -1.72
C SER A 153 6.91 -3.70 -2.22
N THR A 154 7.87 -3.84 -1.31
CA THR A 154 9.28 -4.09 -1.68
C THR A 154 9.43 -5.43 -2.40
N ALA A 155 8.76 -6.48 -1.91
CA ALA A 155 8.77 -7.80 -2.51
C ALA A 155 8.14 -7.79 -3.91
N LEU A 156 6.95 -7.18 -4.08
CA LEU A 156 6.29 -7.02 -5.39
C LEU A 156 7.17 -6.26 -6.39
N LYS A 157 7.76 -5.14 -5.94
CA LYS A 157 8.70 -4.37 -6.77
C LYS A 157 9.88 -5.20 -7.21
N THR A 158 10.50 -5.94 -6.30
CA THR A 158 11.66 -6.76 -6.61
C THR A 158 11.30 -7.88 -7.59
N GLN A 159 10.16 -8.53 -7.40
CA GLN A 159 9.65 -9.53 -8.33
C GLN A 159 9.46 -8.94 -9.75
N ALA A 160 8.86 -7.76 -9.85
CA ALA A 160 8.65 -7.08 -11.12
C ALA A 160 9.98 -6.71 -11.80
N LEU A 161 10.86 -5.99 -11.12
CA LEU A 161 12.13 -5.48 -11.66
C LEU A 161 13.13 -6.59 -11.99
N SER A 162 13.08 -7.71 -11.27
CA SER A 162 13.89 -8.88 -11.58
C SER A 162 13.33 -9.72 -12.73
N GLY A 163 12.19 -9.34 -13.31
CA GLY A 163 11.50 -10.15 -14.34
C GLY A 163 11.09 -11.52 -13.82
N GLY A 164 10.80 -11.63 -12.52
CA GLY A 164 10.46 -12.88 -11.86
C GLY A 164 11.66 -13.76 -11.48
N GLN A 165 12.91 -13.30 -11.69
CA GLN A 165 14.10 -14.06 -11.24
C GLN A 165 14.13 -14.22 -9.71
N TRP A 166 13.63 -13.24 -8.97
CA TRP A 166 13.34 -13.36 -7.55
C TRP A 166 11.84 -13.54 -7.33
N GLN A 167 11.49 -14.48 -6.50
CA GLN A 167 10.12 -14.71 -6.01
C GLN A 167 10.17 -15.18 -4.57
N PRO A 168 9.16 -14.83 -3.74
CA PRO A 168 9.09 -15.33 -2.38
C PRO A 168 8.93 -16.85 -2.36
N ASP A 169 9.70 -17.51 -1.51
CA ASP A 169 9.59 -18.95 -1.29
C ASP A 169 8.37 -19.32 -0.42
N ALA A 170 8.15 -20.62 -0.19
CA ALA A 170 7.00 -21.10 0.58
C ALA A 170 7.00 -20.60 2.03
N VAL A 171 8.17 -20.43 2.66
CA VAL A 171 8.29 -19.93 4.04
C VAL A 171 7.95 -18.45 4.09
N GLN A 172 8.46 -17.67 3.16
CA GLN A 172 8.16 -16.25 3.03
C GLN A 172 6.68 -16.02 2.72
N LYS A 173 6.09 -16.77 1.79
CA LYS A 173 4.65 -16.70 1.47
C LYS A 173 3.78 -16.99 2.68
N LYS A 174 4.07 -18.07 3.41
CA LYS A 174 3.33 -18.41 4.64
C LYS A 174 3.40 -17.30 5.68
N TRP A 175 4.55 -16.65 5.82
CA TRP A 175 4.69 -15.53 6.74
C TRP A 175 3.92 -14.30 6.27
N PHE A 176 3.96 -13.96 4.97
CA PHE A 176 3.14 -12.88 4.40
C PHE A 176 1.65 -13.11 4.64
N GLU A 177 1.16 -14.34 4.44
CA GLU A 177 -0.23 -14.71 4.71
C GLU A 177 -0.59 -14.51 6.19
N ALA A 178 0.23 -15.05 7.10
CA ALA A 178 0.00 -14.91 8.54
C ALA A 178 0.00 -13.45 8.98
N LEU A 179 0.97 -12.66 8.51
CA LEU A 179 1.07 -11.25 8.86
C LEU A 179 -0.08 -10.41 8.27
N ALA A 180 -0.53 -10.71 7.05
CA ALA A 180 -1.69 -10.07 6.45
C ALA A 180 -2.98 -10.42 7.19
N THR A 181 -3.16 -11.70 7.57
CA THR A 181 -4.29 -12.12 8.41
C THR A 181 -4.31 -11.39 9.74
N GLN A 182 -3.15 -11.26 10.41
CA GLN A 182 -3.06 -10.53 11.66
C GLN A 182 -3.41 -9.03 11.50
N VAL A 183 -2.99 -8.40 10.40
CA VAL A 183 -3.39 -7.02 10.08
C VAL A 183 -4.90 -6.93 9.78
N LEU A 184 -5.45 -7.92 9.09
CA LEU A 184 -6.89 -8.00 8.83
C LEU A 184 -7.67 -8.08 10.15
N ASP A 185 -7.28 -8.97 11.06
CA ASP A 185 -7.92 -9.13 12.37
C ASP A 185 -7.84 -7.84 13.20
N ASP A 186 -6.72 -7.14 13.16
CA ASP A 186 -6.54 -5.83 13.83
C ASP A 186 -7.52 -4.76 13.31
N TYR A 187 -7.88 -4.81 12.00
CA TYR A 187 -8.62 -3.75 11.31
C TYR A 187 -10.07 -4.14 10.95
N GLN A 188 -10.42 -5.42 10.91
CA GLN A 188 -11.79 -5.90 10.61
C GLN A 188 -12.87 -5.25 11.50
N PRO A 189 -12.67 -5.08 12.83
CA PRO A 189 -13.70 -4.44 13.67
C PRO A 189 -14.00 -3.00 13.26
N ARG A 190 -13.11 -2.35 12.51
CA ARG A 190 -13.26 -0.96 12.04
C ARG A 190 -14.16 -0.85 10.80
N LEU A 191 -14.48 -1.97 10.14
CA LEU A 191 -15.48 -2.03 9.06
C LEU A 191 -16.91 -2.06 9.58
N THR A 192 -17.13 -2.19 10.90
CA THR A 192 -18.45 -2.17 11.48
C THR A 192 -19.16 -0.85 11.15
N PRO A 193 -20.45 -0.88 10.72
CA PRO A 193 -21.23 0.33 10.49
C PRO A 193 -21.18 1.27 11.70
N GLY A 194 -21.00 2.57 11.46
CA GLY A 194 -20.93 3.58 12.52
C GLY A 194 -19.56 3.72 13.21
N PHE A 195 -18.53 2.95 12.83
CA PHE A 195 -17.20 3.19 13.36
C PHE A 195 -16.66 4.57 12.92
N ALA A 196 -16.49 5.46 13.89
CA ALA A 196 -16.24 6.90 13.65
C ALA A 196 -14.81 7.23 13.16
N TYR A 197 -13.84 6.36 13.43
CA TYR A 197 -12.42 6.64 13.17
C TYR A 197 -11.85 5.92 11.94
N PHE A 198 -12.71 5.58 10.97
CA PHE A 198 -12.28 5.01 9.71
C PHE A 198 -11.59 6.09 8.86
N ASN A 199 -10.33 5.88 8.47
CA ASN A 199 -9.48 6.90 7.85
C ASN A 199 -8.25 6.27 7.15
N ASN A 200 -7.23 7.07 6.87
CA ASN A 200 -5.98 6.60 6.24
C ASN A 200 -5.37 5.35 6.89
N HIS A 201 -5.58 5.11 8.17
CA HIS A 201 -5.09 3.89 8.82
C HIS A 201 -5.70 2.64 8.21
N ASP A 202 -6.98 2.68 7.85
CA ASP A 202 -7.70 1.57 7.22
C ASP A 202 -7.25 1.40 5.77
N TYR A 203 -7.06 2.49 5.04
CA TYR A 203 -6.58 2.44 3.65
C TYR A 203 -5.18 1.83 3.55
N TRP A 204 -4.29 2.16 4.48
CA TRP A 204 -2.96 1.55 4.58
C TRP A 204 -3.01 0.07 4.98
N ALA A 205 -3.94 -0.35 5.83
CA ALA A 205 -4.15 -1.76 6.15
C ALA A 205 -4.60 -2.53 4.89
N ALA A 206 -5.57 -1.97 4.16
CA ALA A 206 -6.05 -2.56 2.92
C ALA A 206 -4.95 -2.67 1.86
N TRP A 207 -4.11 -1.64 1.67
CA TRP A 207 -2.98 -1.74 0.75
C TRP A 207 -1.96 -2.80 1.19
N ALA A 208 -1.62 -2.86 2.47
CA ALA A 208 -0.69 -3.85 3.00
C ALA A 208 -1.18 -5.28 2.74
N ILE A 209 -2.47 -5.53 2.96
CA ILE A 209 -3.12 -6.82 2.74
C ILE A 209 -3.22 -7.13 1.24
N ALA A 210 -3.63 -6.18 0.40
CA ALA A 210 -3.70 -6.35 -1.05
C ALA A 210 -2.32 -6.63 -1.66
N ALA A 211 -1.27 -5.92 -1.21
CA ALA A 211 0.10 -6.19 -1.65
C ALA A 211 0.57 -7.60 -1.26
N SER A 212 0.23 -8.05 -0.05
CA SER A 212 0.50 -9.43 0.39
C SER A 212 -0.30 -10.45 -0.42
N SER A 213 -1.58 -10.18 -0.71
CA SER A 213 -2.44 -11.07 -1.49
C SER A 213 -1.87 -11.34 -2.89
N MET A 214 -1.34 -10.31 -3.55
CA MET A 214 -0.67 -10.43 -4.85
C MET A 214 0.63 -11.24 -4.82
N LEU A 215 1.26 -11.42 -3.65
CA LEU A 215 2.44 -12.28 -3.47
C LEU A 215 2.08 -13.72 -3.14
N THR A 216 0.95 -13.93 -2.47
CA THR A 216 0.57 -15.21 -1.86
C THR A 216 -0.54 -15.91 -2.62
N GLY A 217 -1.31 -15.19 -3.42
CA GLY A 217 -2.45 -15.73 -4.15
C GLY A 217 -3.75 -15.77 -3.32
N ARG A 218 -3.83 -15.10 -2.15
CA ARG A 218 -5.00 -15.08 -1.25
C ARG A 218 -6.04 -14.07 -1.74
N ASP A 219 -7.02 -14.56 -2.47
CA ASP A 219 -8.10 -13.74 -3.03
C ASP A 219 -9.02 -13.14 -1.96
N ASP A 220 -9.31 -13.87 -0.89
CA ASP A 220 -10.08 -13.39 0.26
C ASP A 220 -9.45 -12.16 0.95
N HIS A 221 -8.13 -12.05 0.94
CA HIS A 221 -7.43 -10.86 1.42
C HIS A 221 -7.65 -9.64 0.50
N LEU A 222 -7.69 -9.87 -0.81
CA LEU A 222 -7.99 -8.81 -1.77
C LEU A 222 -9.45 -8.37 -1.67
N GLU A 223 -10.38 -9.31 -1.50
CA GLU A 223 -11.80 -9.06 -1.29
C GLU A 223 -12.03 -8.15 -0.06
N TRP A 224 -11.36 -8.45 1.06
CA TRP A 224 -11.41 -7.58 2.23
C TRP A 224 -10.90 -6.16 1.92
N SER A 225 -9.82 -6.06 1.15
CA SER A 225 -9.26 -4.78 0.73
C SER A 225 -10.23 -3.99 -0.15
N ALA A 226 -11.01 -4.69 -0.99
CA ALA A 226 -12.08 -4.08 -1.79
C ALA A 226 -13.17 -3.46 -0.91
N GLN A 227 -13.61 -4.15 0.14
CA GLN A 227 -14.61 -3.62 1.09
C GLN A 227 -14.11 -2.36 1.80
N VAL A 228 -12.84 -2.33 2.20
CA VAL A 228 -12.22 -1.13 2.78
C VAL A 228 -12.18 0.02 1.78
N PHE A 229 -11.82 -0.27 0.53
CA PHE A 229 -11.79 0.75 -0.53
C PHE A 229 -13.18 1.31 -0.83
N GLU A 230 -14.19 0.46 -0.96
CA GLU A 230 -15.58 0.88 -1.15
C GLU A 230 -16.01 1.85 -0.06
N ARG A 231 -15.75 1.51 1.21
CA ARG A 231 -16.05 2.39 2.33
C ARG A 231 -15.27 3.70 2.27
N ALA A 232 -14.01 3.69 1.84
CA ALA A 232 -13.25 4.92 1.63
C ALA A 232 -13.91 5.82 0.56
N MET A 233 -14.39 5.24 -0.53
CA MET A 233 -15.11 5.98 -1.59
C MET A 233 -16.41 6.60 -1.08
N GLN A 234 -17.10 5.96 -0.14
CA GLN A 234 -18.30 6.51 0.51
C GLN A 234 -17.99 7.72 1.41
N GLN A 235 -16.76 7.83 1.94
CA GLN A 235 -16.33 8.95 2.78
C GLN A 235 -15.92 10.20 2.00
N ILE A 236 -15.59 10.06 0.71
CA ILE A 236 -15.19 11.19 -0.12
C ILE A 236 -16.39 12.12 -0.30
N THR A 237 -16.25 13.33 0.24
CA THR A 237 -17.29 14.35 0.28
C THR A 237 -17.02 15.41 -0.80
N PRO A 238 -18.01 15.79 -1.61
CA PRO A 238 -17.87 16.90 -2.55
C PRO A 238 -17.43 18.18 -1.84
N GLY A 239 -16.55 18.95 -2.47
CA GLY A 239 -16.20 20.28 -2.01
C GLY A 239 -17.28 21.31 -2.30
N ASN A 240 -17.04 22.56 -1.93
CA ASN A 240 -17.93 23.67 -2.27
C ASN A 240 -17.89 24.05 -3.75
N ARG A 241 -17.02 23.44 -4.55
CA ARG A 241 -16.94 23.52 -6.00
C ARG A 241 -16.81 22.13 -6.58
N ASP A 242 -17.43 21.90 -7.73
CA ASP A 242 -17.49 20.59 -8.39
C ASP A 242 -16.14 20.03 -8.81
N GLU A 243 -15.11 20.87 -8.86
CA GLU A 243 -13.78 20.46 -9.34
C GLU A 243 -13.00 19.61 -8.35
N TYR A 244 -13.38 19.59 -7.07
CA TYR A 244 -12.67 18.80 -6.05
C TYR A 244 -13.60 18.14 -5.04
N ALA A 245 -13.08 17.11 -4.38
CA ALA A 245 -13.68 16.43 -3.24
C ALA A 245 -12.61 16.14 -2.19
N TYR A 246 -12.99 15.93 -0.95
CA TYR A 246 -12.05 15.75 0.15
C TYR A 246 -12.47 14.62 1.09
N LEU A 247 -11.54 14.20 1.95
CA LEU A 247 -11.77 13.24 3.04
C LEU A 247 -11.94 14.01 4.35
N PRO A 248 -13.14 14.08 4.93
CA PRO A 248 -13.41 14.87 6.15
C PRO A 248 -12.49 14.50 7.32
N THR A 249 -12.21 13.21 7.51
CA THR A 249 -11.33 12.71 8.59
C THR A 249 -9.89 13.17 8.44
N GLU A 250 -9.40 13.39 7.22
CA GLU A 250 -8.06 13.90 6.97
C GLU A 250 -8.01 15.44 7.06
N VAL A 251 -9.07 16.11 6.62
CA VAL A 251 -9.21 17.57 6.77
C VAL A 251 -9.34 17.97 8.25
N ALA A 252 -10.00 17.17 9.08
CA ALA A 252 -10.10 17.37 10.52
C ALA A 252 -8.74 17.36 11.26
N ARG A 253 -7.64 17.02 10.56
CA ARG A 253 -6.26 17.06 11.10
C ARG A 253 -5.67 18.48 11.19
N GLY A 254 -6.47 19.51 10.96
CA GLY A 254 -6.08 20.92 11.12
C GLY A 254 -4.84 21.29 10.28
N LYS A 255 -3.76 21.74 10.92
CA LYS A 255 -2.50 22.10 10.23
C LYS A 255 -1.83 20.95 9.46
N LEU A 256 -2.23 19.71 9.71
CA LEU A 256 -1.74 18.52 9.02
C LEU A 256 -2.71 17.98 7.96
N ALA A 257 -3.82 18.67 7.67
CA ALA A 257 -4.85 18.22 6.73
C ALA A 257 -4.28 17.90 5.34
N ALA A 258 -3.52 18.80 4.75
CA ALA A 258 -2.83 18.57 3.48
C ALA A 258 -1.91 17.33 3.56
N ASN A 259 -1.14 17.21 4.63
CA ASN A 259 -0.21 16.10 4.85
C ASN A 259 -0.93 14.75 4.90
N TYR A 260 -2.07 14.66 5.61
CA TYR A 260 -2.84 13.43 5.75
C TYR A 260 -3.67 13.11 4.51
N THR A 261 -4.13 14.11 3.76
CA THR A 261 -4.78 13.89 2.45
C THR A 261 -3.80 13.21 1.47
N HIS A 262 -2.58 13.73 1.36
CA HIS A 262 -1.54 13.07 0.53
C HIS A 262 -1.20 11.68 1.04
N TYR A 263 -1.10 11.50 2.36
CA TYR A 263 -0.83 10.23 2.99
C TYR A 263 -1.93 9.18 2.74
N ALA A 264 -3.19 9.62 2.69
CA ALA A 264 -4.33 8.76 2.36
C ALA A 264 -4.38 8.39 0.87
N LEU A 265 -4.01 9.31 -0.02
CA LEU A 265 -4.02 9.07 -1.47
C LEU A 265 -3.05 7.97 -1.91
N VAL A 266 -1.89 7.82 -1.24
CA VAL A 266 -0.92 6.79 -1.61
C VAL A 266 -1.55 5.39 -1.64
N PRO A 267 -2.11 4.87 -0.54
CA PRO A 267 -2.74 3.55 -0.56
C PRO A 267 -3.99 3.50 -1.43
N LEU A 268 -4.79 4.57 -1.49
CA LEU A 268 -6.02 4.57 -2.30
C LEU A 268 -5.74 4.46 -3.80
N VAL A 269 -4.72 5.13 -4.32
CA VAL A 269 -4.34 5.04 -5.74
C VAL A 269 -3.82 3.64 -6.06
N LEU A 270 -2.96 3.07 -5.22
CA LEU A 270 -2.45 1.71 -5.43
C LEU A 270 -3.54 0.64 -5.31
N LEU A 271 -4.47 0.80 -4.36
CA LEU A 271 -5.65 -0.06 -4.23
C LEU A 271 -6.54 0.03 -5.48
N SER A 272 -6.76 1.23 -6.02
CA SER A 272 -7.57 1.40 -7.22
C SER A 272 -6.99 0.64 -8.43
N GLU A 273 -5.67 0.57 -8.56
CA GLU A 273 -5.00 -0.24 -9.59
C GLU A 273 -5.15 -1.74 -9.31
N ALA A 274 -4.89 -2.16 -8.06
CA ALA A 274 -4.95 -3.56 -7.66
C ALA A 274 -6.36 -4.14 -7.86
N LEU A 275 -7.38 -3.42 -7.44
CA LEU A 275 -8.78 -3.85 -7.54
C LEU A 275 -9.25 -3.96 -8.99
N GLN A 276 -8.98 -2.93 -9.82
CA GLN A 276 -9.38 -2.97 -11.23
C GLN A 276 -8.69 -4.09 -12.02
N LEU A 277 -7.42 -4.35 -11.72
CA LEU A 277 -6.66 -5.43 -12.36
C LEU A 277 -7.21 -6.81 -11.99
N ASN A 278 -7.76 -6.95 -10.80
CA ASN A 278 -8.14 -8.23 -10.20
C ASN A 278 -9.67 -8.45 -10.13
N GLY A 279 -10.42 -7.86 -11.04
CA GLY A 279 -11.84 -8.19 -11.22
C GLY A 279 -12.81 -7.41 -10.33
N HIS A 280 -12.33 -6.37 -9.61
CA HIS A 280 -13.15 -5.44 -8.84
C HIS A 280 -13.20 -4.06 -9.55
N PRO A 281 -13.96 -3.91 -10.64
CA PRO A 281 -13.95 -2.67 -11.41
C PRO A 281 -14.54 -1.52 -10.58
N LEU A 282 -13.88 -0.38 -10.60
CA LEU A 282 -14.39 0.83 -9.97
C LEU A 282 -15.52 1.42 -10.83
N SER A 283 -16.58 1.92 -10.16
CA SER A 283 -17.62 2.66 -10.82
C SER A 283 -17.11 3.98 -11.41
N ALA A 284 -17.79 4.51 -12.42
CA ALA A 284 -17.48 5.84 -12.97
C ALA A 284 -17.52 6.94 -11.88
N SER A 285 -18.42 6.80 -10.91
CA SER A 285 -18.51 7.69 -9.76
C SER A 285 -17.25 7.62 -8.88
N ASP A 286 -16.74 6.43 -8.60
CA ASP A 286 -15.55 6.27 -7.76
C ASP A 286 -14.29 6.79 -8.46
N LEU A 287 -14.17 6.56 -9.76
CA LEU A 287 -13.09 7.14 -10.57
C LEU A 287 -13.13 8.68 -10.51
N GLN A 288 -14.30 9.27 -10.67
CA GLN A 288 -14.48 10.72 -10.56
C GLN A 288 -14.14 11.25 -9.17
N LYS A 289 -14.53 10.52 -8.10
CA LYS A 289 -14.16 10.87 -6.73
C LYS A 289 -12.66 10.87 -6.53
N MET A 290 -11.95 9.88 -7.07
CA MET A 290 -10.49 9.82 -7.01
C MET A 290 -9.82 11.01 -7.72
N GLU A 291 -10.29 11.37 -8.92
CA GLU A 291 -9.78 12.55 -9.63
C GLU A 291 -10.05 13.86 -8.87
N ARG A 292 -11.24 14.01 -8.31
CA ARG A 292 -11.60 15.18 -7.48
C ARG A 292 -10.80 15.24 -6.18
N LEU A 293 -10.52 14.10 -5.54
CA LEU A 293 -9.65 14.03 -4.35
C LEU A 293 -8.20 14.39 -4.70
N ALA A 294 -7.70 13.95 -5.86
CA ALA A 294 -6.39 14.34 -6.37
C ALA A 294 -6.31 15.85 -6.65
N ASN A 295 -7.40 16.48 -7.12
CA ASN A 295 -7.49 17.94 -7.25
C ASN A 295 -7.39 18.64 -5.90
N PHE A 296 -8.14 18.19 -4.88
CA PHE A 296 -8.05 18.73 -3.54
C PHE A 296 -6.62 18.65 -3.00
N ALA A 297 -6.00 17.49 -3.08
CA ALA A 297 -4.62 17.29 -2.64
C ALA A 297 -3.65 18.24 -3.35
N SER A 298 -3.81 18.41 -4.67
CA SER A 298 -2.99 19.31 -5.46
C SER A 298 -3.18 20.77 -5.02
N LEU A 299 -4.42 21.22 -4.84
CA LEU A 299 -4.76 22.56 -4.37
C LEU A 299 -4.27 22.82 -2.94
N ALA A 300 -4.33 21.82 -2.06
CA ALA A 300 -3.88 21.93 -0.67
C ALA A 300 -2.37 22.23 -0.55
N VAL A 301 -1.57 21.94 -1.58
CA VAL A 301 -0.15 22.31 -1.65
C VAL A 301 0.07 23.54 -2.52
N LEU A 302 -0.55 23.59 -3.70
CA LEU A 302 -0.31 24.66 -4.67
C LEU A 302 -0.99 25.98 -4.28
N ARG A 303 -2.22 25.92 -3.77
CA ARG A 303 -3.08 27.08 -3.48
C ARG A 303 -3.98 26.81 -2.26
N PRO A 304 -3.44 26.54 -1.06
CA PRO A 304 -4.26 26.12 0.11
C PRO A 304 -5.32 27.14 0.50
N ARG A 305 -5.07 28.44 0.26
CA ARG A 305 -6.04 29.52 0.55
C ARG A 305 -7.28 29.48 -0.35
N SER A 306 -7.27 28.74 -1.44
CA SER A 306 -8.43 28.59 -2.32
C SER A 306 -9.42 27.53 -1.83
N LEU A 307 -9.10 26.81 -0.76
CA LEU A 307 -9.90 25.72 -0.17
C LEU A 307 -10.55 26.20 1.14
N PRO A 308 -11.86 26.45 1.16
CA PRO A 308 -12.57 26.83 2.39
C PRO A 308 -12.44 25.82 3.52
N GLU A 309 -12.30 24.53 3.19
CA GLU A 309 -12.10 23.44 4.14
C GLU A 309 -10.81 23.57 4.94
N LEU A 310 -9.85 24.34 4.44
CA LEU A 310 -8.57 24.65 5.10
C LEU A 310 -8.51 26.09 5.65
N ALA A 311 -9.62 26.83 5.57
CA ALA A 311 -9.68 28.23 5.99
C ALA A 311 -9.30 28.40 7.47
N GLY A 312 -8.58 29.47 7.77
CA GLY A 312 -8.13 29.77 9.14
C GLY A 312 -6.97 28.92 9.66
N THR A 313 -6.49 27.93 8.88
CA THR A 313 -5.41 27.04 9.33
C THR A 313 -4.25 27.02 8.34
N SER A 314 -3.08 27.50 8.76
CA SER A 314 -1.86 27.38 7.96
C SER A 314 -1.42 25.91 7.89
N GLN A 315 -1.25 25.40 6.67
CA GLN A 315 -0.87 24.02 6.45
C GLN A 315 0.63 23.81 6.65
N SER A 316 0.98 22.71 7.34
CA SER A 316 2.37 22.26 7.43
C SER A 316 2.85 21.80 6.07
N LYS A 317 4.15 21.97 5.81
CA LYS A 317 4.79 21.47 4.59
C LYS A 317 4.53 19.97 4.42
N VAL A 318 4.15 19.56 3.22
CA VAL A 318 4.06 18.16 2.83
C VAL A 318 5.42 17.73 2.27
N GLU A 319 5.99 16.67 2.83
CA GLU A 319 7.24 16.14 2.31
C GLU A 319 7.03 15.46 0.94
N PRO A 320 7.94 15.68 -0.03
CA PRO A 320 7.74 15.23 -1.41
C PRO A 320 7.45 13.73 -1.56
N TYR A 321 8.10 12.86 -0.79
CA TYR A 321 7.87 11.42 -0.85
C TYR A 321 6.43 11.00 -0.51
N LYS A 322 5.69 11.80 0.27
CA LYS A 322 4.25 11.56 0.54
C LYS A 322 3.35 11.84 -0.66
N MET A 323 3.90 12.46 -1.69
CA MET A 323 3.24 12.69 -2.97
C MET A 323 3.53 11.58 -3.98
N ALA A 324 4.09 10.44 -3.55
CA ALA A 324 4.42 9.30 -4.42
C ALA A 324 3.21 8.73 -5.18
N TRP A 325 1.99 8.97 -4.69
CA TRP A 325 0.75 8.66 -5.40
C TRP A 325 0.65 9.31 -6.78
N LEU A 326 1.38 10.42 -7.02
CA LEU A 326 1.42 11.09 -8.32
C LEU A 326 1.99 10.20 -9.43
N ILE A 327 2.88 9.26 -9.11
CA ILE A 327 3.51 8.38 -10.10
C ILE A 327 2.46 7.44 -10.73
N PRO A 328 1.79 6.53 -9.98
CA PRO A 328 0.75 5.67 -10.51
C PRO A 328 -0.45 6.48 -11.05
N PHE A 329 -0.84 7.54 -10.35
CA PHE A 329 -1.97 8.36 -10.75
C PHE A 329 -1.76 9.03 -12.12
N LEU A 330 -0.60 9.64 -12.37
CA LEU A 330 -0.30 10.28 -13.65
C LEU A 330 -0.04 9.27 -14.78
N ALA A 331 0.40 8.07 -14.47
CA ALA A 331 0.47 7.00 -15.45
C ALA A 331 -0.93 6.64 -16.00
N ARG A 332 -1.95 6.71 -15.15
CA ARG A 332 -3.34 6.47 -15.53
C ARG A 332 -4.05 7.72 -16.08
N TYR A 333 -3.83 8.88 -15.45
CA TYR A 333 -4.47 10.15 -15.79
C TYR A 333 -3.43 11.19 -16.24
N PRO A 334 -2.76 10.99 -17.39
CA PRO A 334 -1.63 11.82 -17.81
C PRO A 334 -2.02 13.26 -18.13
N GLN A 335 -3.31 13.55 -18.31
CA GLN A 335 -3.81 14.90 -18.59
C GLN A 335 -4.39 15.62 -17.37
N HIS A 336 -4.38 15.00 -16.17
CA HIS A 336 -4.92 15.62 -14.96
C HIS A 336 -4.09 16.84 -14.55
N SER A 337 -4.62 18.02 -14.79
CA SER A 337 -3.87 19.30 -14.69
C SER A 337 -3.33 19.59 -13.29
N GLY A 338 -4.13 19.35 -12.22
CA GLY A 338 -3.73 19.56 -10.84
C GLY A 338 -2.52 18.70 -10.45
N ALA A 339 -2.59 17.40 -10.75
CA ALA A 339 -1.51 16.44 -10.45
C ALA A 339 -0.24 16.75 -11.25
N ARG A 340 -0.36 17.10 -12.55
CA ARG A 340 0.79 17.53 -13.38
C ARG A 340 1.49 18.76 -12.83
N ASN A 341 0.72 19.78 -12.47
CA ASN A 341 1.27 21.02 -11.90
C ASN A 341 1.99 20.76 -10.58
N LEU A 342 1.41 19.92 -9.73
CA LEU A 342 2.03 19.52 -8.47
C LEU A 342 3.33 18.73 -8.70
N TYR A 343 3.30 17.74 -9.60
CA TYR A 343 4.49 16.95 -9.96
C TYR A 343 5.62 17.86 -10.50
N ALA A 344 5.28 18.78 -11.41
CA ALA A 344 6.24 19.74 -11.96
C ALA A 344 6.82 20.65 -10.88
N GLN A 345 5.99 21.16 -9.95
CA GLN A 345 6.46 21.97 -8.82
C GLN A 345 7.46 21.21 -7.93
N GLN A 346 7.22 19.91 -7.73
CA GLN A 346 8.14 19.06 -6.96
C GLN A 346 9.39 18.63 -7.78
N LYS A 347 9.51 19.06 -9.03
CA LYS A 347 10.61 18.71 -9.94
C LYS A 347 10.84 17.20 -10.03
N GLY A 348 9.75 16.42 -10.01
CA GLY A 348 9.78 14.95 -10.03
C GLY A 348 10.31 14.27 -8.75
N LYS A 349 10.63 15.03 -7.70
CA LYS A 349 11.21 14.50 -6.45
C LYS A 349 10.14 13.91 -5.52
N VAL A 350 9.23 13.11 -6.05
CA VAL A 350 8.11 12.49 -5.31
C VAL A 350 8.30 10.99 -5.08
N ASP A 351 9.38 10.43 -5.60
CA ASP A 351 9.70 8.99 -5.50
C ASP A 351 10.51 8.66 -4.23
N GLY A 352 10.62 7.39 -3.90
CA GLY A 352 11.45 6.91 -2.79
C GLY A 352 10.71 6.71 -1.46
N TYR A 353 9.38 6.56 -1.48
CA TYR A 353 8.61 6.34 -0.26
C TYR A 353 8.74 4.89 0.24
N SER A 354 9.39 4.70 1.40
CA SER A 354 9.67 3.37 1.94
C SER A 354 8.41 2.52 2.20
N GLN A 355 7.28 3.12 2.61
CA GLN A 355 6.03 2.39 2.85
C GLN A 355 5.40 1.75 1.59
N ILE A 356 5.87 2.11 0.41
CA ILE A 356 5.47 1.49 -0.87
C ILE A 356 6.66 0.87 -1.60
N GLY A 357 7.67 0.46 -0.86
CA GLY A 357 8.83 -0.23 -1.42
C GLY A 357 9.95 0.65 -1.97
N GLY A 358 9.98 1.96 -1.64
CA GLY A 358 11.03 2.89 -2.07
C GLY A 358 10.76 3.49 -3.45
N ARG A 359 11.73 3.45 -4.35
CA ARG A 359 11.60 4.02 -5.70
C ARG A 359 10.72 3.14 -6.59
N ILE A 360 9.56 3.68 -7.00
CA ILE A 360 8.58 2.98 -7.85
C ILE A 360 8.51 3.55 -9.29
N LEU A 361 9.11 4.70 -9.54
CA LEU A 361 9.07 5.34 -10.86
C LEU A 361 9.46 4.40 -12.02
N PRO A 362 10.46 3.54 -11.90
CA PRO A 362 10.83 2.59 -12.95
C PRO A 362 9.76 1.53 -13.26
N LEU A 363 8.80 1.33 -12.37
CA LEU A 363 7.66 0.43 -12.60
C LEU A 363 6.58 1.06 -13.51
N TYR A 364 6.71 2.36 -13.80
CA TYR A 364 5.79 3.15 -14.62
C TYR A 364 6.49 3.79 -15.83
N PRO A 365 7.07 3.00 -16.76
CA PRO A 365 7.86 3.53 -17.89
C PRO A 365 7.06 4.44 -18.81
N GLY A 366 5.72 4.26 -18.88
CA GLY A 366 4.83 5.11 -19.66
C GLY A 366 4.71 6.55 -19.15
N LEU A 367 5.13 6.83 -17.92
CA LEU A 367 5.06 8.18 -17.35
C LEU A 367 6.00 9.15 -18.08
N ALA A 368 7.18 8.70 -18.48
CA ALA A 368 8.13 9.49 -19.27
C ALA A 368 7.60 9.86 -20.66
N VAL A 369 6.78 8.96 -21.27
CA VAL A 369 6.19 9.16 -22.60
C VAL A 369 5.03 10.17 -22.57
N ALA A 370 4.35 10.30 -21.43
CA ALA A 370 3.21 11.21 -21.29
C ALA A 370 3.58 12.71 -21.20
N GLY A 371 4.83 13.09 -21.49
CA GLY A 371 5.29 14.49 -21.45
C GLY A 371 5.49 15.07 -20.07
N VAL A 372 5.40 14.25 -19.04
CA VAL A 372 5.88 14.56 -17.69
C VAL A 372 7.38 14.30 -17.72
N ARG A 373 8.16 15.29 -18.14
CA ARG A 373 9.63 15.16 -18.14
C ARG A 373 10.11 14.94 -16.71
N LEU A 374 10.82 13.83 -16.52
CA LEU A 374 11.57 13.46 -15.32
C LEU A 374 12.72 14.42 -15.05
#